data_6d5c8d1e63c619209373b7454414a961
#
_entry.id   6d5c8d1e63c619209373b7454414a961
#
_cell.length_a   1.000
_cell.length_b   1.000
_cell.length_c   1.000
_cell.angle_alpha   90.00
_cell.angle_beta   90.00
_cell.angle_gamma   90.00
#
_symmetry.space_group_name_H-M   'P 1'
#
loop_
_entity.id
_entity.type
_entity.pdbx_description
1 polymer ?
#
loop_
_entity_poly.entity_id
_entity_poly.type
_entity_poly.pdbx_seq_one_letter_code
_entity_poly.pdbx_strand_id
1 'polypeptide(L)'
;MLTPKERLEEVLGVLDELEDLSSTAPIIVEGIRDIAAVKRLGIERNVISLGQGHSIFEFCERLSRNWKKAVVLTDWDRKGGRLARALKEGLEANGVKVIDDLRTKLVILTKKEIKDIESLPTYVQRLRLAAQKRRI
;
A
#
# COMPACT_ATOMS: atom_id res chain seq x y z
N MET A 1 22.55 3.62 -6.82
CA MET A 1 21.26 3.95 -7.47
C MET A 1 20.76 2.75 -8.27
N LEU A 2 19.49 2.41 -8.15
CA LEU A 2 18.91 1.27 -8.86
C LEU A 2 18.67 1.59 -10.34
N THR A 3 18.94 0.61 -11.20
CA THR A 3 18.52 0.67 -12.61
C THR A 3 17.00 0.50 -12.67
N PRO A 4 16.36 0.87 -13.80
CA PRO A 4 14.93 0.60 -13.96
C PRO A 4 14.55 -0.86 -13.75
N LYS A 5 15.37 -1.79 -14.25
CA LYS A 5 15.13 -3.23 -14.07
C LYS A 5 15.21 -3.63 -12.59
N GLU A 6 16.25 -3.18 -11.90
CA GLU A 6 16.41 -3.47 -10.49
C GLU A 6 15.27 -2.88 -9.66
N ARG A 7 14.88 -1.64 -9.96
CA ARG A 7 13.76 -1.00 -9.27
C ARG A 7 12.45 -1.73 -9.52
N LEU A 8 12.22 -2.18 -10.74
CA LEU A 8 11.03 -2.96 -11.08
C LEU A 8 10.98 -4.25 -10.25
N GLU A 9 12.10 -4.97 -10.18
CA GLU A 9 12.20 -6.22 -9.42
C GLU A 9 11.86 -5.98 -7.94
N GLU A 10 12.38 -4.89 -7.36
CA GLU A 10 12.11 -4.55 -5.97
C GLU A 10 10.63 -4.19 -5.75
N VAL A 11 10.05 -3.40 -6.65
CA VAL A 11 8.63 -3.03 -6.56
C VAL A 11 7.74 -4.27 -6.69
N LEU A 12 8.01 -5.12 -7.67
CA LEU A 12 7.25 -6.36 -7.85
C LEU A 12 7.37 -7.29 -6.64
N GLY A 13 8.53 -7.32 -6.01
CA GLY A 13 8.72 -8.08 -4.77
C GLY A 13 7.82 -7.61 -3.65
N VAL A 14 7.67 -6.28 -3.50
CA VAL A 14 6.74 -5.72 -2.51
C VAL A 14 5.29 -6.08 -2.84
N LEU A 15 4.92 -6.00 -4.12
CA LEU A 15 3.56 -6.36 -4.55
C LEU A 15 3.26 -7.83 -4.29
N ASP A 16 4.22 -8.71 -4.49
CA ASP A 16 4.07 -10.13 -4.19
C ASP A 16 3.86 -10.38 -2.70
N GLU A 17 4.60 -9.67 -1.85
CA GLU A 17 4.42 -9.77 -0.40
C GLU A 17 3.03 -9.26 0.03
N LEU A 18 2.56 -8.17 -0.58
CA LEU A 18 1.23 -7.64 -0.31
C LEU A 18 0.15 -8.66 -0.69
N GLU A 19 0.29 -9.31 -1.85
CA GLU A 19 -0.65 -10.33 -2.29
C GLU A 19 -0.70 -11.49 -1.30
N ASP A 20 0.45 -11.96 -0.84
CA ASP A 20 0.52 -13.03 0.15
C ASP A 20 -0.17 -12.64 1.45
N LEU A 21 0.10 -11.44 1.95
CA LEU A 21 -0.49 -10.96 3.20
C LEU A 21 -2.00 -10.74 3.09
N SER A 22 -2.49 -10.44 1.90
CA SER A 22 -3.92 -10.12 1.69
C SER A 22 -4.86 -11.27 2.05
N SER A 23 -4.35 -12.50 2.12
CA SER A 23 -5.18 -13.65 2.52
C SER A 23 -5.46 -13.67 4.03
N THR A 24 -4.62 -13.03 4.85
CA THR A 24 -4.73 -13.09 6.31
C THR A 24 -4.78 -11.72 6.98
N ALA A 25 -4.69 -10.65 6.20
CA ALA A 25 -4.72 -9.29 6.72
C ALA A 25 -5.37 -8.37 5.68
N PRO A 26 -6.23 -7.42 6.10
CA PRO A 26 -6.72 -6.43 5.16
C PRO A 26 -5.63 -5.45 4.78
N ILE A 27 -5.67 -4.98 3.54
CA ILE A 27 -4.80 -3.90 3.05
C ILE A 27 -5.61 -2.62 3.08
N ILE A 28 -5.19 -1.68 3.90
CA ILE A 28 -5.93 -0.44 4.15
C ILE A 28 -5.39 0.67 3.25
N VAL A 29 -6.24 1.18 2.37
CA VAL A 29 -5.95 2.31 1.50
C VAL A 29 -6.89 3.48 1.83
N GLU A 30 -6.67 4.66 1.24
CA GLU A 30 -7.45 5.84 1.60
C GLU A 30 -8.84 5.86 0.97
N GLY A 31 -8.96 5.50 -0.31
CA GLY A 31 -10.21 5.65 -1.02
C GLY A 31 -10.50 4.55 -2.03
N ILE A 32 -11.67 4.64 -2.67
CA ILE A 32 -12.15 3.67 -3.64
C ILE A 32 -11.24 3.56 -4.87
N ARG A 33 -10.68 4.67 -5.32
CA ARG A 33 -9.78 4.66 -6.48
C ARG A 33 -8.49 3.91 -6.18
N ASP A 34 -8.05 3.95 -4.92
CA ASP A 34 -6.86 3.23 -4.48
C ASP A 34 -7.14 1.72 -4.45
N ILE A 35 -8.36 1.32 -4.07
CA ILE A 35 -8.76 -0.09 -4.14
C ILE A 35 -8.65 -0.58 -5.58
N ALA A 36 -9.18 0.17 -6.54
CA ALA A 36 -9.11 -0.18 -7.95
C ALA A 36 -7.67 -0.28 -8.43
N ALA A 37 -6.81 0.65 -8.02
CA ALA A 37 -5.39 0.64 -8.37
C ALA A 37 -4.67 -0.60 -7.84
N VAL A 38 -4.90 -0.95 -6.59
CA VAL A 38 -4.29 -2.13 -5.95
C VAL A 38 -4.76 -3.41 -6.67
N LYS A 39 -6.03 -3.48 -7.04
CA LYS A 39 -6.55 -4.62 -7.81
C LYS A 39 -5.91 -4.73 -9.18
N ARG A 40 -5.67 -3.61 -9.84
CA ARG A 40 -4.94 -3.60 -11.12
C ARG A 40 -3.51 -4.13 -10.99
N LEU A 41 -2.94 -4.04 -9.80
CA LEU A 41 -1.61 -4.57 -9.51
C LEU A 41 -1.62 -6.08 -9.17
N GLY A 42 -2.80 -6.71 -9.22
CA GLY A 42 -2.93 -8.15 -9.00
C GLY A 42 -3.32 -8.54 -7.58
N ILE A 43 -3.63 -7.57 -6.71
CA ILE A 43 -4.01 -7.85 -5.33
C ILE A 43 -5.51 -7.65 -5.20
N GLU A 44 -6.25 -8.75 -5.14
CA GLU A 44 -7.71 -8.70 -5.20
C GLU A 44 -8.44 -8.96 -3.88
N ARG A 45 -7.77 -9.58 -2.91
CA ARG A 45 -8.40 -9.97 -1.65
C ARG A 45 -8.23 -8.93 -0.56
N ASN A 46 -9.30 -8.67 0.18
CA ASN A 46 -9.26 -7.91 1.43
C ASN A 46 -8.62 -6.52 1.32
N VAL A 47 -8.83 -5.85 0.21
CA VAL A 47 -8.41 -4.44 0.05
C VAL A 47 -9.58 -3.58 0.48
N ILE A 48 -9.37 -2.75 1.50
CA ILE A 48 -10.43 -1.92 2.08
C ILE A 48 -9.99 -0.47 2.15
N SER A 49 -10.94 0.44 2.08
CA SER A 49 -10.66 1.87 2.18
C SER A 49 -11.17 2.43 3.50
N LEU A 50 -10.59 3.56 3.91
CA LEU A 50 -11.03 4.25 5.12
C LEU A 50 -12.46 4.76 4.99
N GLY A 51 -12.88 5.11 3.78
CA GLY A 51 -14.21 5.65 3.54
C GLY A 51 -14.37 7.07 4.08
N GLN A 52 -15.62 7.54 4.06
CA GLN A 52 -15.97 8.87 4.56
C GLN A 52 -17.01 8.73 5.66
N GLY A 53 -17.05 9.73 6.55
CA GLY A 53 -18.07 9.79 7.60
C GLY A 53 -17.77 8.97 8.84
N HIS A 54 -16.61 8.35 8.93
CA HIS A 54 -16.16 7.61 10.11
C HIS A 54 -14.85 8.17 10.63
N SER A 55 -14.68 8.16 11.94
CA SER A 55 -13.41 8.52 12.53
C SER A 55 -12.41 7.37 12.37
N ILE A 56 -11.12 7.70 12.41
CA ILE A 56 -10.07 6.67 12.40
C ILE A 56 -10.23 5.74 13.60
N PHE A 57 -10.61 6.30 14.74
CA PHE A 57 -10.85 5.52 15.96
C PHE A 57 -11.93 4.44 15.75
N GLU A 58 -13.08 4.83 15.18
CA GLU A 58 -14.16 3.89 14.90
C GLU A 58 -13.76 2.84 13.89
N PHE A 59 -13.02 3.24 12.86
CA PHE A 59 -12.51 2.34 11.85
C PHE A 59 -11.63 1.26 12.49
N CYS A 60 -10.67 1.66 13.32
CA CYS A 60 -9.74 0.74 13.98
C CYS A 60 -10.45 -0.23 14.92
N GLU A 61 -11.41 0.27 15.70
CA GLU A 61 -12.20 -0.56 16.59
C GLU A 61 -12.98 -1.61 15.81
N ARG A 62 -13.64 -1.20 14.73
CA ARG A 62 -14.43 -2.09 13.90
C ARG A 62 -13.59 -3.16 13.24
N LEU A 63 -12.44 -2.76 12.70
CA LEU A 63 -11.51 -3.68 12.04
C LEU A 63 -10.99 -4.73 13.01
N SER A 64 -10.72 -4.33 14.25
CA SER A 64 -10.17 -5.22 15.27
C SER A 64 -11.07 -6.39 15.64
N ARG A 65 -12.36 -6.29 15.33
CA ARG A 65 -13.32 -7.35 15.64
C ARG A 65 -13.12 -8.58 14.74
N ASN A 66 -12.58 -8.38 13.55
CA ASN A 66 -12.44 -9.45 12.56
C ASN A 66 -10.99 -9.78 12.18
N TRP A 67 -10.04 -8.92 12.54
CA TRP A 67 -8.67 -9.07 12.08
C TRP A 67 -7.68 -8.89 13.23
N LYS A 68 -6.64 -9.72 13.23
CA LYS A 68 -5.56 -9.66 14.21
C LYS A 68 -4.35 -8.88 13.70
N LYS A 69 -4.27 -8.68 12.40
CA LYS A 69 -3.21 -7.89 11.76
C LYS A 69 -3.79 -7.14 10.56
N ALA A 70 -3.13 -6.06 10.18
CA ALA A 70 -3.56 -5.23 9.07
C ALA A 70 -2.35 -4.58 8.41
N VAL A 71 -2.44 -4.40 7.09
CA VAL A 71 -1.41 -3.73 6.30
C VAL A 71 -1.86 -2.30 6.05
N VAL A 72 -1.02 -1.32 6.39
CA VAL A 72 -1.30 0.09 6.12
C VAL A 72 -0.63 0.46 4.79
N LEU A 73 -1.42 0.90 3.84
CA LEU A 73 -0.96 1.28 2.51
C LEU A 73 -1.58 2.60 2.07
N THR A 74 -1.48 3.61 2.93
CA THR A 74 -1.91 4.97 2.60
C THR A 74 -0.89 5.63 1.68
N ASP A 75 -1.32 6.71 1.01
CA ASP A 75 -0.45 7.48 0.13
C ASP A 75 0.78 8.00 0.89
N TRP A 76 1.82 8.39 0.15
CA TRP A 76 3.04 8.89 0.76
C TRP A 76 3.24 10.39 0.62
N ASP A 77 2.13 11.12 0.49
CA ASP A 77 2.12 12.56 0.71
C ASP A 77 1.99 12.83 2.23
N ARG A 78 1.95 14.11 2.61
CA ARG A 78 1.88 14.49 4.02
C ARG A 78 0.64 13.94 4.71
N LYS A 79 -0.50 14.02 4.03
CA LYS A 79 -1.78 13.49 4.56
C LYS A 79 -1.69 11.98 4.78
N GLY A 80 -1.17 11.27 3.78
CA GLY A 80 -1.01 9.81 3.86
C GLY A 80 -0.11 9.38 4.99
N GLY A 81 0.96 10.14 5.25
CA GLY A 81 1.85 9.89 6.39
C GLY A 81 1.16 10.07 7.73
N ARG A 82 0.33 11.12 7.86
CA ARG A 82 -0.44 11.35 9.08
C ARG A 82 -1.47 10.24 9.31
N LEU A 83 -2.15 9.82 8.23
CA LEU A 83 -3.12 8.72 8.31
C LEU A 83 -2.45 7.41 8.70
N ALA A 84 -1.27 7.14 8.15
CA ALA A 84 -0.51 5.93 8.50
C ALA A 84 -0.20 5.88 10.00
N ARG A 85 0.24 7.00 10.58
CA ARG A 85 0.52 7.06 12.01
C ARG A 85 -0.74 6.89 12.85
N ALA A 86 -1.82 7.58 12.49
CA ALA A 86 -3.08 7.49 13.20
C ALA A 86 -3.64 6.07 13.18
N LEU A 87 -3.56 5.41 12.02
CA LEU A 87 -3.98 4.02 11.88
C LEU A 87 -3.13 3.09 12.75
N LYS A 88 -1.82 3.28 12.73
CA LYS A 88 -0.92 2.45 13.55
C LYS A 88 -1.28 2.57 15.03
N GLU A 89 -1.42 3.78 15.52
CA GLU A 89 -1.79 4.01 16.92
C GLU A 89 -3.15 3.40 17.27
N GLY A 90 -4.16 3.64 16.42
CA GLY A 90 -5.50 3.15 16.69
C GLY A 90 -5.62 1.64 16.58
N LEU A 91 -4.96 1.02 15.61
CA LEU A 91 -4.98 -0.42 15.44
C LEU A 91 -4.23 -1.12 16.57
N GLU A 92 -3.04 -0.64 16.93
CA GLU A 92 -2.26 -1.22 18.02
C GLU A 92 -2.98 -1.08 19.35
N ALA A 93 -3.67 0.04 19.57
CA ALA A 93 -4.48 0.23 20.78
C ALA A 93 -5.62 -0.79 20.87
N ASN A 94 -6.06 -1.33 19.74
CA ASN A 94 -7.12 -2.35 19.69
C ASN A 94 -6.55 -3.77 19.52
N GLY A 95 -5.25 -3.96 19.73
CA GLY A 95 -4.63 -5.28 19.70
C GLY A 95 -4.34 -5.82 18.31
N VAL A 96 -4.36 -4.97 17.27
CA VAL A 96 -4.06 -5.37 15.91
C VAL A 96 -2.59 -5.13 15.61
N LYS A 97 -1.91 -6.13 15.08
CA LYS A 97 -0.53 -5.98 14.61
C LYS A 97 -0.53 -5.22 13.30
N VAL A 98 0.23 -4.13 13.23
CA VAL A 98 0.30 -3.29 12.03
C VAL A 98 1.53 -3.64 11.21
N ILE A 99 1.30 -3.82 9.92
CA ILE A 99 2.35 -4.07 8.93
C ILE A 99 2.44 -2.81 8.07
N ASP A 100 3.50 -2.05 8.23
CA ASP A 100 3.71 -0.78 7.51
C ASP A 100 5.07 -0.71 6.81
N ASP A 101 5.87 -1.75 6.92
CA ASP A 101 7.19 -1.81 6.29
C ASP A 101 7.12 -1.87 4.77
N LEU A 102 6.08 -2.48 4.21
CA LEU A 102 5.91 -2.55 2.76
C LEU A 102 5.58 -1.18 2.17
N ARG A 103 4.76 -0.39 2.87
CA ARG A 103 4.52 1.00 2.49
C ARG A 103 5.83 1.78 2.50
N THR A 104 6.62 1.64 3.54
CA THR A 104 7.93 2.31 3.66
C THR A 104 8.84 1.94 2.48
N LYS A 105 8.90 0.66 2.11
CA LYS A 105 9.69 0.21 0.96
C LYS A 105 9.21 0.86 -0.34
N LEU A 106 7.89 0.91 -0.56
CA LEU A 106 7.33 1.54 -1.76
C LEU A 106 7.67 3.04 -1.80
N VAL A 107 7.57 3.71 -0.68
CA VAL A 107 7.93 5.13 -0.59
C VAL A 107 9.39 5.33 -1.02
N ILE A 108 10.30 4.56 -0.44
CA ILE A 108 11.73 4.66 -0.75
C ILE A 108 12.00 4.40 -2.23
N LEU A 109 11.34 3.40 -2.81
CA LEU A 109 11.57 3.00 -4.20
C LEU A 109 11.00 3.99 -5.21
N THR A 110 9.93 4.72 -4.88
CA THR A 110 9.14 5.45 -5.87
C THR A 110 8.94 6.93 -5.61
N LYS A 111 9.35 7.46 -4.45
CA LYS A 111 9.00 8.84 -4.01
C LYS A 111 9.47 9.96 -4.93
N LYS A 112 10.49 9.71 -5.77
CA LYS A 112 10.97 10.70 -6.72
C LYS A 112 10.03 10.86 -7.91
N GLU A 113 9.19 9.87 -8.17
CA GLU A 113 8.33 9.83 -9.35
C GLU A 113 6.84 9.94 -9.02
N ILE A 114 6.40 9.30 -7.93
CA ILE A 114 4.99 9.28 -7.55
C ILE A 114 4.83 9.46 -6.03
N LYS A 115 3.62 9.81 -5.58
CA LYS A 115 3.32 10.03 -4.16
C LYS A 115 2.05 9.34 -3.68
N ASP A 116 1.47 8.50 -4.51
CA ASP A 116 0.19 7.88 -4.18
C ASP A 116 0.04 6.51 -4.83
N ILE A 117 -0.90 5.74 -4.29
CA ILE A 117 -1.21 4.40 -4.76
C ILE A 117 -1.86 4.44 -6.14
N GLU A 118 -2.70 5.44 -6.40
CA GLU A 118 -3.42 5.55 -7.66
C GLU A 118 -2.47 5.64 -8.86
N SER A 119 -1.32 6.24 -8.67
CA SER A 119 -0.30 6.40 -9.72
C SER A 119 0.58 5.15 -9.91
N LEU A 120 0.55 4.21 -8.97
CA LEU A 120 1.48 3.08 -8.97
C LEU A 120 1.32 2.14 -10.18
N PRO A 121 0.10 1.78 -10.63
CA PRO A 121 -0.03 0.91 -11.81
C PRO A 121 0.63 1.49 -13.06
N THR A 122 0.43 2.77 -13.33
CA THR A 122 1.05 3.45 -14.47
C THR A 122 2.57 3.52 -14.31
N TYR A 123 3.03 3.77 -13.11
CA TYR A 123 4.47 3.80 -12.82
C TYR A 123 5.13 2.44 -13.07
N VAL A 124 4.50 1.35 -12.65
CA VAL A 124 5.00 -0.01 -12.91
C VAL A 124 5.09 -0.27 -14.42
N GLN A 125 4.08 0.17 -15.18
CA GLN A 125 4.08 0.06 -16.64
C GLN A 125 5.28 0.81 -17.24
N ARG A 126 5.55 2.02 -16.79
CA ARG A 126 6.70 2.80 -17.25
C ARG A 126 8.03 2.11 -16.91
N LEU A 127 8.13 1.52 -15.73
CA LEU A 127 9.32 0.76 -15.34
C LEU A 127 9.55 -0.44 -16.27
N ARG A 128 8.48 -1.14 -16.63
CA ARG A 128 8.57 -2.29 -17.55
C ARG A 128 9.11 -1.85 -18.89
N LEU A 129 8.61 -0.75 -19.43
CA LEU A 129 9.10 -0.23 -20.71
C LEU A 129 10.55 0.23 -20.62
N ALA A 130 10.91 0.93 -19.54
CA ALA A 130 12.28 1.40 -19.35
C ALA A 130 13.26 0.22 -19.21
N ALA A 131 12.85 -0.84 -18.52
CA ALA A 131 13.68 -2.04 -18.36
C ALA A 131 13.92 -2.74 -19.68
N GLN A 132 12.93 -2.77 -20.59
CA GLN A 132 13.06 -3.36 -21.92
C GLN A 132 14.00 -2.57 -22.81
N LYS A 133 13.93 -1.23 -22.77
CA LYS A 133 14.76 -0.37 -23.62
C LYS A 133 16.26 -0.57 -23.41
N ARG A 134 16.68 -1.10 -22.27
CA ARG A 134 18.09 -1.32 -21.97
C ARG A 134 18.67 -2.57 -22.59
N ARG A 135 17.88 -3.32 -23.32
CA ARG A 135 18.33 -4.56 -23.97
C ARG A 135 18.93 -4.38 -25.36
N ILE A 136 18.99 -3.17 -25.83
CA ILE A 136 19.56 -2.90 -27.17
C ILE A 136 21.07 -2.97 -27.12
#